data_859e20b119d25f8a00e8ce40fdc89d9b
#
_entry.id   859e20b119d25f8a00e8ce40fdc89d9b
#
_cell.length_a   1.000
_cell.length_b   1.000
_cell.length_c   1.000
_cell.angle_alpha   90.00
_cell.angle_beta   90.00
_cell.angle_gamma   90.00
#
_symmetry.space_group_name_H-M   'P 1'
#
loop_
_entity.id
_entity.type
_entity.pdbx_description
1 polymer ?
#
loop_
_entity_poly.entity_id
_entity_poly.type
_entity_poly.pdbx_seq_one_letter_code
_entity_poly.pdbx_strand_id
1 'polypeptide(L)'
;MKYRIMVVDDSKLARMAVAKALSALHPDWVRLEAANADEALALARTDSFDLAILDFNMPGRDGLQLAAELLALKPALPLAVISANHQVEVVTRAREVGATFLQKPLTEKAMGDFLADATNRLAAR
;
A
#
# COMPACT_ATOMS: atom_id res chain seq x y z
N MET A 1 12.79 -5.30 -13.34
CA MET A 1 11.94 -6.36 -12.77
C MET A 1 10.51 -5.91 -12.67
N LYS A 2 9.58 -6.78 -13.01
CA LYS A 2 8.15 -6.50 -12.92
C LYS A 2 7.62 -6.95 -11.57
N TYR A 3 7.20 -6.00 -10.76
CA TYR A 3 6.56 -6.33 -9.50
C TYR A 3 5.04 -6.21 -9.63
N ARG A 4 4.32 -6.84 -8.72
CA ARG A 4 2.87 -6.76 -8.62
C ARG A 4 2.54 -6.00 -7.36
N ILE A 5 1.79 -4.90 -7.50
CA ILE A 5 1.44 -4.03 -6.39
C ILE A 5 -0.07 -4.04 -6.16
N MET A 6 -0.47 -4.21 -4.91
CA MET A 6 -1.88 -4.11 -4.52
C MET A 6 -2.17 -2.69 -4.06
N VAL A 7 -3.21 -2.07 -4.62
CA VAL A 7 -3.66 -0.73 -4.25
C VAL A 7 -5.06 -0.84 -3.66
N VAL A 8 -5.22 -0.45 -2.42
CA VAL A 8 -6.49 -0.56 -1.69
C VAL A 8 -6.98 0.82 -1.28
N ASP A 9 -8.13 1.24 -1.81
CA ASP A 9 -8.76 2.52 -1.49
C ASP A 9 -10.22 2.41 -1.93
N ASP A 10 -11.14 2.88 -1.09
CA ASP A 10 -12.57 2.85 -1.42
C ASP A 10 -12.96 3.89 -2.46
N SER A 11 -12.10 4.87 -2.72
CA SER A 11 -12.32 5.90 -3.74
C SER A 11 -11.68 5.47 -5.07
N LYS A 12 -12.51 5.33 -6.09
CA LYS A 12 -12.00 5.02 -7.43
C LYS A 12 -11.08 6.12 -7.95
N LEU A 13 -11.40 7.39 -7.66
CA LEU A 13 -10.55 8.52 -8.07
C LEU A 13 -9.18 8.45 -7.39
N ALA A 14 -9.13 8.07 -6.11
CA ALA A 14 -7.87 7.92 -5.41
C ALA A 14 -7.04 6.78 -6.00
N ARG A 15 -7.69 5.64 -6.32
CA ARG A 15 -6.98 4.52 -6.98
C ARG A 15 -6.44 4.94 -8.35
N MET A 16 -7.19 5.75 -9.10
CA MET A 16 -6.74 6.25 -10.40
C MET A 16 -5.53 7.17 -10.26
N ALA A 17 -5.51 8.01 -9.23
CA ALA A 17 -4.37 8.89 -8.97
C ALA A 17 -3.11 8.09 -8.64
N VAL A 18 -3.24 7.06 -7.80
CA VAL A 18 -2.13 6.16 -7.49
C VAL A 18 -1.67 5.42 -8.75
N ALA A 19 -2.61 4.93 -9.55
CA ALA A 19 -2.30 4.23 -10.80
C ALA A 19 -1.52 5.12 -11.77
N LYS A 20 -1.91 6.39 -11.87
CA LYS A 20 -1.22 7.35 -12.74
C LYS A 20 0.22 7.56 -12.29
N ALA A 21 0.44 7.74 -11.00
CA ALA A 21 1.77 7.91 -10.43
C ALA A 21 2.63 6.65 -10.63
N LEU A 22 2.03 5.48 -10.42
CA LEU A 22 2.73 4.20 -10.65
C LEU A 22 3.11 4.02 -12.11
N SER A 23 2.21 4.36 -13.03
CA SER A 23 2.50 4.23 -14.47
C SER A 23 3.62 5.17 -14.91
N ALA A 24 3.75 6.34 -14.28
CA ALA A 24 4.84 7.26 -14.56
C ALA A 24 6.18 6.71 -14.04
N LEU A 25 6.19 6.06 -12.89
CA LEU A 25 7.42 5.57 -12.26
C LEU A 25 7.80 4.16 -12.72
N HIS A 26 6.82 3.27 -12.84
CA HIS A 26 7.02 1.86 -13.18
C HIS A 26 5.92 1.38 -14.12
N PRO A 27 5.96 1.74 -15.41
CA PRO A 27 4.87 1.44 -16.34
C PRO A 27 4.66 -0.06 -16.61
N ASP A 28 5.65 -0.88 -16.31
CA ASP A 28 5.59 -2.33 -16.54
C ASP A 28 5.11 -3.13 -15.32
N TRP A 29 4.86 -2.47 -14.19
CA TRP A 29 4.34 -3.18 -13.01
C TRP A 29 2.86 -3.49 -13.16
N VAL A 30 2.46 -4.62 -12.58
CA VAL A 30 1.05 -5.03 -12.56
C VAL A 30 0.37 -4.49 -11.31
N ARG A 31 -0.80 -3.87 -11.49
CA ARG A 31 -1.59 -3.36 -10.37
C ARG A 31 -2.77 -4.30 -10.09
N LEU A 32 -2.95 -4.62 -8.81
CA LEU A 32 -4.14 -5.28 -8.31
C LEU A 32 -4.89 -4.24 -7.50
N GLU A 33 -6.18 -4.05 -7.75
CA GLU A 33 -6.96 -3.02 -7.08
C GLU A 33 -8.07 -3.64 -6.23
N ALA A 34 -8.26 -3.08 -5.05
CA ALA A 34 -9.34 -3.47 -4.15
C ALA A 34 -10.01 -2.21 -3.59
N ALA A 35 -11.31 -2.25 -3.42
CA ALA A 35 -12.08 -1.12 -2.92
C ALA A 35 -12.30 -1.16 -1.40
N ASN A 36 -11.97 -2.28 -0.76
CA ASN A 36 -12.14 -2.44 0.68
C ASN A 36 -11.26 -3.58 1.19
N ALA A 37 -11.25 -3.75 2.51
CA ALA A 37 -10.42 -4.76 3.14
C ALA A 37 -10.78 -6.19 2.74
N ASP A 38 -12.08 -6.48 2.60
CA ASP A 38 -12.51 -7.83 2.23
C ASP A 38 -12.03 -8.22 0.84
N GLU A 39 -12.12 -7.30 -0.12
CA GLU A 39 -11.60 -7.52 -1.47
C GLU A 39 -10.08 -7.71 -1.45
N ALA A 40 -9.37 -6.89 -0.65
CA ALA A 40 -7.93 -6.99 -0.53
C ALA A 40 -7.50 -8.35 0.03
N LEU A 41 -8.19 -8.83 1.07
CA LEU A 41 -7.89 -10.12 1.67
C LEU A 41 -8.22 -11.28 0.73
N ALA A 42 -9.31 -11.16 -0.05
CA ALA A 42 -9.63 -12.16 -1.07
C ALA A 42 -8.53 -12.23 -2.13
N LEU A 43 -8.04 -11.07 -2.61
CA LEU A 43 -6.93 -11.02 -3.55
C LEU A 43 -5.66 -11.61 -2.96
N ALA A 44 -5.40 -11.34 -1.68
CA ALA A 44 -4.21 -11.86 -1.01
C ALA A 44 -4.19 -13.39 -0.92
N ARG A 45 -5.37 -14.03 -0.95
CA ARG A 45 -5.48 -15.49 -0.90
C ARG A 45 -5.36 -16.13 -2.27
N THR A 46 -5.73 -15.41 -3.34
CA THR A 46 -5.82 -15.97 -4.69
C THR A 46 -4.72 -15.51 -5.62
N ASP A 47 -4.17 -14.32 -5.39
CA ASP A 47 -3.17 -13.72 -6.27
C ASP A 47 -1.88 -13.46 -5.51
N SER A 48 -0.76 -13.53 -6.22
CA SER A 48 0.52 -13.13 -5.65
C SER A 48 0.72 -11.63 -5.86
N PHE A 49 1.36 -10.97 -4.90
CA PHE A 49 1.75 -9.58 -5.01
C PHE A 49 3.01 -9.35 -4.16
N ASP A 50 3.76 -8.32 -4.52
CA ASP A 50 5.09 -8.09 -3.94
C ASP A 50 5.11 -6.94 -2.95
N LEU A 51 4.20 -5.98 -3.09
CA LEU A 51 4.10 -4.82 -2.21
C LEU A 51 2.66 -4.28 -2.25
N ALA A 52 2.33 -3.40 -1.30
CA ALA A 52 0.97 -2.87 -1.19
C ALA A 52 0.95 -1.42 -0.74
N ILE A 53 -0.05 -0.68 -1.20
CA ILE A 53 -0.37 0.67 -0.74
C ILE A 53 -1.84 0.67 -0.32
N LEU A 54 -2.10 1.06 0.93
CA LEU A 54 -3.44 1.03 1.53
C LEU A 54 -3.87 2.41 1.97
N ASP A 55 -5.14 2.76 1.72
CA ASP A 55 -5.74 3.94 2.32
C ASP A 55 -6.07 3.67 3.79
N PHE A 56 -5.83 4.63 4.67
CA PHE A 56 -6.17 4.49 6.08
C PHE A 56 -7.69 4.50 6.31
N ASN A 57 -8.38 5.42 5.64
CA ASN A 57 -9.81 5.61 5.84
C ASN A 57 -10.63 4.74 4.89
N MET A 58 -11.13 3.62 5.40
CA MET A 58 -12.00 2.72 4.65
C MET A 58 -13.18 2.30 5.52
N PRO A 59 -14.37 2.07 4.93
CA PRO A 59 -15.51 1.54 5.68
C PRO A 59 -15.20 0.19 6.31
N GLY A 60 -15.63 0.00 7.55
CA GLY A 60 -15.44 -1.23 8.29
C GLY A 60 -14.08 -1.29 8.95
N ARG A 61 -13.07 -1.81 8.27
CA ARG A 61 -11.70 -1.88 8.78
C ARG A 61 -10.88 -0.71 8.27
N ASP A 62 -10.10 -0.11 9.15
CA ASP A 62 -9.15 0.91 8.71
C ASP A 62 -7.92 0.26 8.05
N GLY A 63 -7.11 1.10 7.39
CA GLY A 63 -5.94 0.62 6.67
C GLY A 63 -4.88 -0.03 7.55
N LEU A 64 -4.79 0.35 8.82
CA LEU A 64 -3.81 -0.24 9.74
C LEU A 64 -4.24 -1.63 10.19
N GLN A 65 -5.55 -1.86 10.36
CA GLN A 65 -6.07 -3.20 10.66
C GLN A 65 -5.80 -4.13 9.49
N LEU A 66 -6.06 -3.67 8.26
CA LEU A 66 -5.77 -4.44 7.07
C LEU A 66 -4.27 -4.68 6.92
N ALA A 67 -3.45 -3.67 7.19
CA ALA A 67 -1.99 -3.81 7.14
C ALA A 67 -1.50 -4.91 8.06
N ALA A 68 -2.02 -4.96 9.30
CA ALA A 68 -1.65 -6.00 10.25
C ALA A 68 -2.02 -7.40 9.74
N GLU A 69 -3.19 -7.53 9.12
CA GLU A 69 -3.63 -8.83 8.56
C GLU A 69 -2.77 -9.25 7.36
N LEU A 70 -2.45 -8.31 6.47
CA LEU A 70 -1.58 -8.63 5.33
C LEU A 70 -0.18 -8.99 5.77
N LEU A 71 0.36 -8.30 6.76
CA LEU A 71 1.69 -8.59 7.29
C LEU A 71 1.72 -9.90 8.08
N ALA A 72 0.59 -10.33 8.65
CA ALA A 72 0.48 -11.66 9.25
C ALA A 72 0.60 -12.74 8.19
N LEU A 73 0.06 -12.50 6.98
CA LEU A 73 0.17 -13.43 5.85
C LEU A 73 1.54 -13.37 5.19
N LYS A 74 2.11 -12.18 5.08
CA LYS A 74 3.40 -11.93 4.42
C LYS A 74 4.24 -11.00 5.29
N PRO A 75 5.00 -11.53 6.27
CA PRO A 75 5.73 -10.68 7.23
C PRO A 75 6.78 -9.76 6.60
N ALA A 76 7.32 -10.12 5.44
CA ALA A 76 8.34 -9.31 4.77
C ALA A 76 7.77 -8.36 3.72
N LEU A 77 6.45 -8.24 3.61
CA LEU A 77 5.79 -7.42 2.61
C LEU A 77 6.09 -5.93 2.81
N PRO A 78 6.68 -5.23 1.82
CA PRO A 78 6.75 -3.79 1.86
C PRO A 78 5.34 -3.21 1.70
N LEU A 79 4.91 -2.40 2.66
CA LEU A 79 3.55 -1.94 2.73
C LEU A 79 3.50 -0.49 3.22
N ALA A 80 2.75 0.35 2.53
CA ALA A 80 2.52 1.73 2.91
C ALA A 80 1.05 1.96 3.23
N VAL A 81 0.79 2.80 4.22
CA VAL A 81 -0.55 3.29 4.55
C VAL A 81 -0.58 4.79 4.28
N ILE A 82 -1.56 5.23 3.49
CA ILE A 82 -1.72 6.63 3.11
C ILE A 82 -2.84 7.25 3.94
N SER A 83 -2.59 8.40 4.55
CA SER A 83 -3.60 9.10 5.34
C SER A 83 -3.41 10.60 5.30
N ALA A 84 -4.51 11.35 5.31
CA ALA A 84 -4.49 12.78 5.57
C ALA A 84 -4.29 13.06 7.06
N ASN A 85 -4.58 12.09 7.92
CA ASN A 85 -4.41 12.20 9.37
C ASN A 85 -2.96 11.82 9.72
N HIS A 86 -2.14 12.83 10.01
CA HIS A 86 -0.74 12.65 10.35
C HIS A 86 -0.47 12.86 11.85
N GLN A 87 -1.49 12.66 12.68
CA GLN A 87 -1.30 12.72 14.13
C GLN A 87 -0.31 11.65 14.59
N VAL A 88 0.40 11.96 15.65
CA VAL A 88 1.45 11.09 16.18
C VAL A 88 0.95 9.66 16.41
N GLU A 89 -0.28 9.52 16.91
CA GLU A 89 -0.87 8.20 17.18
C GLU A 89 -1.00 7.35 15.94
N VAL A 90 -1.44 7.92 14.83
CA VAL A 90 -1.60 7.19 13.56
C VAL A 90 -0.25 6.80 13.00
N VAL A 91 0.71 7.73 13.01
CA VAL A 91 2.06 7.48 12.52
C VAL A 91 2.74 6.40 13.36
N THR A 92 2.57 6.47 14.67
CA THR A 92 3.16 5.50 15.61
C THR A 92 2.56 4.11 15.38
N ARG A 93 1.24 4.01 15.24
CA ARG A 93 0.57 2.72 14.97
C ARG A 93 1.04 2.12 13.65
N ALA A 94 1.20 2.95 12.61
CA ALA A 94 1.71 2.47 11.33
C ALA A 94 3.09 1.84 11.49
N ARG A 95 3.96 2.52 12.21
CA ARG A 95 5.32 2.03 12.47
C ARG A 95 5.30 0.74 13.27
N GLU A 96 4.44 0.66 14.29
CA GLU A 96 4.34 -0.53 15.15
C GLU A 96 3.89 -1.77 14.39
N VAL A 97 3.00 -1.63 13.42
CA VAL A 97 2.58 -2.77 12.60
C VAL A 97 3.57 -3.10 11.49
N GLY A 98 4.58 -2.27 11.27
CA GLY A 98 5.58 -2.51 10.24
C GLY A 98 5.25 -1.87 8.89
N ALA A 99 4.33 -0.90 8.86
CA ALA A 99 3.96 -0.19 7.65
C ALA A 99 4.71 1.14 7.54
N THR A 100 4.93 1.58 6.30
CA THR A 100 5.42 2.93 6.02
C THR A 100 4.23 3.89 5.97
N PHE A 101 4.32 5.00 6.67
CA PHE A 101 3.27 6.03 6.63
C PHE A 101 3.55 7.02 5.51
N LEU A 102 2.54 7.27 4.67
CA LEU A 102 2.61 8.29 3.62
C LEU A 102 1.46 9.28 3.80
N GLN A 103 1.76 10.56 3.73
CA GLN A 103 0.78 11.62 3.93
C GLN A 103 0.04 11.96 2.64
N LYS A 104 -1.27 12.24 2.75
CA LYS A 104 -2.04 12.80 1.64
C LYS A 104 -1.90 14.32 1.60
N PRO A 105 -1.88 14.94 0.42
CA PRO A 105 -1.93 14.31 -0.91
C PRO A 105 -0.62 13.60 -1.22
N LEU A 106 -0.73 12.41 -1.81
CA LEU A 106 0.45 11.61 -2.13
C LEU A 106 1.20 12.24 -3.30
N THR A 107 2.46 12.60 -3.08
CA THR A 107 3.31 13.18 -4.12
C THR A 107 4.07 12.08 -4.85
N GLU A 108 4.49 12.37 -6.08
CA GLU A 108 5.37 11.45 -6.83
C GLU A 108 6.66 11.19 -6.08
N LYS A 109 7.20 12.21 -5.40
CA LYS A 109 8.43 12.06 -4.63
C LYS A 109 8.25 11.07 -3.48
N ALA A 110 7.18 11.23 -2.69
CA ALA A 110 6.92 10.35 -1.56
C ALA A 110 6.67 8.91 -2.02
N MET A 111 5.91 8.75 -3.10
CA MET A 111 5.69 7.44 -3.68
C MET A 111 6.98 6.85 -4.22
N GLY A 112 7.78 7.64 -4.94
CA GLY A 112 9.05 7.19 -5.49
C GLY A 112 10.01 6.74 -4.40
N ASP A 113 10.08 7.47 -3.30
CA ASP A 113 10.93 7.10 -2.16
C ASP A 113 10.49 5.77 -1.54
N PHE A 114 9.18 5.58 -1.35
CA PHE A 114 8.65 4.31 -0.83
C PHE A 114 8.95 3.16 -1.78
N LEU A 115 8.71 3.35 -3.08
CA LEU A 115 8.94 2.30 -4.07
C LEU A 115 10.42 1.95 -4.19
N ALA A 116 11.31 2.94 -4.10
CA ALA A 116 12.75 2.69 -4.13
C ALA A 116 13.19 1.85 -2.91
N ASP A 117 12.71 2.18 -1.72
CA ASP A 117 12.98 1.40 -0.53
C ASP A 117 12.41 -0.02 -0.65
N ALA A 118 11.17 -0.12 -1.12
CA ALA A 118 10.51 -1.42 -1.30
C ALA A 118 11.26 -2.30 -2.28
N THR A 119 11.68 -1.76 -3.43
CA THR A 119 12.43 -2.55 -4.42
C THR A 119 13.79 -2.98 -3.90
N ASN A 120 14.46 -2.15 -3.12
CA ASN A 120 15.72 -2.53 -2.49
C ASN A 120 15.52 -3.71 -1.52
N ARG A 121 14.45 -3.67 -0.73
CA ARG A 121 14.11 -4.76 0.20
C ARG A 121 13.75 -6.03 -0.55
N LEU A 122 12.98 -5.93 -1.63
CA LEU A 122 12.58 -7.07 -2.45
C LEU A 122 13.78 -7.70 -3.15
N ALA A 123 14.72 -6.89 -3.63
CA ALA A 123 15.91 -7.38 -4.29
C ALA A 123 16.88 -8.07 -3.32
N ALA A 124 16.80 -7.77 -2.03
CA ALA A 124 17.69 -8.30 -1.01
C ALA A 124 17.26 -9.66 -0.45
N ARG A 125 16.05 -10.13 -0.77
CA ARG A 125 15.57 -11.43 -0.23
C ARG A 125 16.00 -12.63 -1.10
#